data_01339ce5b041fe4ef0e916710e6c396f
#
_entry.id   01339ce5b041fe4ef0e916710e6c396f
#
_cell.length_a   1.000
_cell.length_b   1.000
_cell.length_c   1.000
_cell.angle_alpha   90.00
_cell.angle_beta   90.00
_cell.angle_gamma   90.00
#
_symmetry.space_group_name_H-M   'P 1'
#
loop_
_entity.id
_entity.type
_entity.pdbx_description
1 polymer ?
#
loop_
_entity_poly.entity_id
_entity_poly.type
_entity_poly.pdbx_seq_one_letter_code
_entity_poly.pdbx_strand_id
1 'polypeptide(L)'
;MPAIALEALMKAPTFATLLCLPLPLLAAERDDALKLPDVLISASRQVESRTATSAANTVFTRADIDRLQPSSVTDLLTRVPGVQVAPTGGRGSLPGIFIRGTKAAQSLVLVDGVRIANATSGDSGLQFLDVDQIERVEVLRGSRSAVYGSDAIGGVIQIFTRRSSGPGLQPRLRLAAGSNQTFQRSLGLSGGNGATRFNLGASLDETAGIDATGPSFDSDGDHDAYRNKAFNLSLSHTFGERFEAGLNLLDSRGRSEFDEPRGSSPQVPYSNFAVSSIGSYVDAQLTEQWNTRLELAHSENRDDSRDKLSHSSSPFITYRDQASWQNNLALNERNSLLLGSDWYEDRVHAGEDFTKDSRWNQAVFVQHRFHSEHFSTELGLRHDKNQQFGGQTTWSGSLTVPLNDANDVLLSYSEGFRAPTFNDLYFPGYNNPGLKPEHSKSYELQWRSQLSESSRLETSLYRTDLRDAIEYSTQPENVGAARINGFEMALSQEWNGWTSQLGLALIDPRNRENGHTLSRRARRTLNLDIDRQFNRFTVGATWQTASSSYNDEANTDPISGYGTLGLRGSWMASRELTLALKLDNLLDKQYSRTHYNYLGNNFGYREEGRTLLFSVTWTPAL
;
A
#
# COMPACT_ATOMS: atom_id res chain seq x y z
N MET A 1 -25.75 6.25 -22.24
CA MET A 1 -24.54 6.12 -23.07
C MET A 1 -23.74 4.88 -22.62
N PRO A 2 -24.15 3.66 -22.96
CA PRO A 2 -23.42 2.43 -22.63
C PRO A 2 -22.62 1.83 -23.81
N ALA A 3 -22.63 2.47 -25.00
CA ALA A 3 -22.05 1.87 -26.20
C ALA A 3 -20.51 1.93 -26.31
N ILE A 4 -19.83 2.80 -25.55
CA ILE A 4 -18.38 2.99 -25.69
C ILE A 4 -17.56 1.89 -24.99
N ALA A 5 -18.12 1.24 -23.99
CA ALA A 5 -17.42 0.15 -23.29
C ALA A 5 -17.38 -1.16 -24.11
N LEU A 6 -18.36 -1.36 -24.97
CA LEU A 6 -18.48 -2.59 -25.77
C LEU A 6 -17.61 -2.55 -27.05
N GLU A 7 -17.42 -1.38 -27.66
CA GLU A 7 -16.58 -1.25 -28.86
C GLU A 7 -15.07 -1.39 -28.57
N ALA A 8 -14.61 -1.07 -27.34
CA ALA A 8 -13.23 -1.27 -26.95
C ALA A 8 -12.87 -2.76 -26.73
N LEU A 9 -13.85 -3.61 -26.46
CA LEU A 9 -13.67 -5.07 -26.34
C LEU A 9 -13.54 -5.76 -27.71
N MET A 10 -14.04 -5.15 -28.78
CA MET A 10 -14.14 -5.81 -30.09
C MET A 10 -12.99 -5.53 -31.07
N LYS A 11 -12.01 -4.68 -30.70
CA LYS A 11 -10.87 -4.33 -31.58
C LYS A 11 -9.51 -4.90 -31.17
N ALA A 12 -9.45 -5.99 -30.42
CA ALA A 12 -8.19 -6.65 -30.07
C ALA A 12 -8.22 -8.13 -30.51
N PRO A 13 -7.63 -8.51 -31.64
CA PRO A 13 -7.74 -9.87 -32.19
C PRO A 13 -6.79 -10.92 -31.56
N THR A 14 -6.14 -10.67 -30.43
CA THR A 14 -5.14 -11.62 -29.89
C THR A 14 -5.37 -12.09 -28.45
N PHE A 15 -6.43 -11.68 -27.78
CA PHE A 15 -6.69 -12.08 -26.38
C PHE A 15 -7.91 -12.99 -26.17
N ALA A 16 -8.66 -13.31 -27.24
CA ALA A 16 -9.89 -14.09 -27.14
C ALA A 16 -9.67 -15.61 -26.94
N THR A 17 -8.42 -16.11 -27.05
CA THR A 17 -8.14 -17.55 -27.02
C THR A 17 -7.68 -18.09 -25.67
N LEU A 18 -7.47 -17.25 -24.65
CA LEU A 18 -7.01 -17.71 -23.32
C LEU A 18 -8.09 -17.71 -22.23
N LEU A 19 -9.30 -17.28 -22.52
CA LEU A 19 -10.41 -17.26 -21.54
C LEU A 19 -11.27 -18.52 -21.51
N CYS A 20 -10.97 -19.52 -22.34
CA CYS A 20 -11.60 -20.83 -22.31
C CYS A 20 -10.68 -21.88 -21.71
N LEU A 21 -10.16 -21.64 -20.50
CA LEU A 21 -9.82 -22.77 -19.64
C LEU A 21 -11.15 -23.36 -19.18
N PRO A 22 -11.43 -24.65 -19.43
CA PRO A 22 -12.62 -25.28 -18.87
C PRO A 22 -12.44 -25.26 -17.36
N LEU A 23 -13.21 -24.42 -16.68
CA LEU A 23 -13.45 -24.59 -15.24
C LEU A 23 -14.02 -25.99 -15.10
N PRO A 24 -13.35 -26.94 -14.43
CA PRO A 24 -13.95 -28.22 -14.17
C PRO A 24 -15.09 -28.00 -13.19
N LEU A 25 -16.33 -27.97 -13.71
CA LEU A 25 -17.52 -28.26 -12.93
C LEU A 25 -17.46 -29.74 -12.57
N LEU A 26 -16.53 -30.12 -11.70
CA LEU A 26 -16.55 -31.40 -11.03
C LEU A 26 -17.43 -31.23 -9.80
N ALA A 27 -18.58 -31.89 -9.84
CA ALA A 27 -19.36 -32.17 -8.65
C ALA A 27 -18.42 -32.90 -7.67
N ALA A 28 -17.91 -32.17 -6.66
CA ALA A 28 -17.08 -32.71 -5.61
C ALA A 28 -17.98 -33.48 -4.63
N GLU A 29 -17.62 -34.72 -4.36
CA GLU A 29 -18.02 -35.40 -3.14
C GLU A 29 -17.71 -34.49 -1.92
N ARG A 30 -18.63 -34.49 -0.96
CA ARG A 30 -18.52 -33.72 0.29
C ARG A 30 -17.31 -34.16 1.11
N ASP A 31 -16.16 -33.55 0.84
CA ASP A 31 -15.12 -33.34 1.83
C ASP A 31 -15.38 -31.99 2.51
N ASP A 32 -15.05 -31.86 3.80
CA ASP A 32 -15.21 -30.64 4.58
C ASP A 32 -14.59 -29.45 3.82
N ALA A 33 -15.42 -28.74 3.06
CA ALA A 33 -14.99 -27.59 2.29
C ALA A 33 -14.52 -26.50 3.28
N LEU A 34 -13.23 -26.16 3.23
CA LEU A 34 -12.64 -25.10 4.03
C LEU A 34 -13.33 -23.78 3.64
N LYS A 35 -14.06 -23.20 4.59
CA LYS A 35 -14.60 -21.84 4.41
C LYS A 35 -13.42 -20.88 4.34
N LEU A 36 -13.45 -19.93 3.39
CA LEU A 36 -12.49 -18.82 3.38
C LEU A 36 -12.56 -18.10 4.74
N PRO A 37 -11.44 -17.93 5.45
CA PRO A 37 -11.45 -17.35 6.78
C PRO A 37 -12.06 -15.95 6.75
N ASP A 38 -12.88 -15.63 7.75
CA ASP A 38 -13.41 -14.28 7.94
C ASP A 38 -12.30 -13.40 8.52
N VAL A 39 -11.62 -12.67 7.62
CA VAL A 39 -10.50 -11.81 7.99
C VAL A 39 -11.06 -10.50 8.54
N LEU A 40 -10.67 -10.17 9.76
CA LEU A 40 -11.03 -8.90 10.38
C LEU A 40 -10.21 -7.75 9.77
N ILE A 41 -10.88 -6.64 9.49
CA ILE A 41 -10.31 -5.39 9.00
C ILE A 41 -10.43 -4.34 10.10
N SER A 42 -9.37 -3.58 10.30
CA SER A 42 -9.33 -2.46 11.24
C SER A 42 -8.95 -1.12 10.60
N ALA A 43 -8.62 -1.14 9.30
CA ALA A 43 -8.31 0.09 8.55
C ALA A 43 -9.52 1.03 8.35
N SER A 44 -10.72 0.63 8.77
CA SER A 44 -11.91 1.49 8.86
C SER A 44 -12.06 2.18 10.22
N ARG A 45 -11.05 2.08 11.09
CA ARG A 45 -11.06 2.51 12.52
C ARG A 45 -12.03 1.73 13.41
N GLN A 46 -12.68 0.71 12.89
CA GLN A 46 -13.48 -0.26 13.64
C GLN A 46 -13.08 -1.67 13.21
N VAL A 47 -13.00 -2.59 14.15
CA VAL A 47 -12.75 -4.00 13.81
C VAL A 47 -14.03 -4.58 13.24
N GLU A 48 -13.99 -5.00 12.00
CA GLU A 48 -15.13 -5.57 11.29
C GLU A 48 -14.69 -6.72 10.38
N SER A 49 -15.63 -7.57 9.99
CA SER A 49 -15.33 -8.58 8.99
C SER A 49 -15.07 -7.93 7.63
N ARG A 50 -14.20 -8.55 6.82
CA ARG A 50 -13.89 -8.09 5.47
C ARG A 50 -15.16 -7.92 4.62
N THR A 51 -16.14 -8.78 4.80
CA THR A 51 -17.40 -8.77 4.07
C THR A 51 -18.34 -7.66 4.54
N ALA A 52 -18.23 -7.22 5.79
CA ALA A 52 -19.08 -6.17 6.36
C ALA A 52 -18.59 -4.75 6.01
N THR A 53 -17.32 -4.60 5.60
CA THR A 53 -16.78 -3.26 5.29
C THR A 53 -17.42 -2.65 4.06
N SER A 54 -17.69 -1.35 4.11
CA SER A 54 -18.26 -0.54 3.02
C SER A 54 -17.24 -0.13 1.95
N ALA A 55 -16.07 -0.76 1.90
CA ALA A 55 -14.99 -0.45 0.96
C ALA A 55 -14.54 -1.67 0.17
N ALA A 56 -14.12 -1.44 -1.07
CA ALA A 56 -13.26 -2.38 -1.77
C ALA A 56 -11.94 -2.52 -1.00
N ASN A 57 -11.60 -3.75 -0.61
CA ASN A 57 -10.46 -3.99 0.27
C ASN A 57 -9.63 -5.19 -0.17
N THR A 58 -8.40 -5.24 0.29
CA THR A 58 -7.52 -6.39 0.18
C THR A 58 -6.73 -6.51 1.48
N VAL A 59 -6.65 -7.71 2.00
CA VAL A 59 -5.89 -8.01 3.22
C VAL A 59 -4.87 -9.09 2.89
N PHE A 60 -3.61 -8.83 3.25
CA PHE A 60 -2.56 -9.84 3.28
C PHE A 60 -2.25 -10.16 4.72
N THR A 61 -2.54 -11.36 5.13
CA THR A 61 -2.17 -11.91 6.45
C THR A 61 -0.71 -12.34 6.47
N ARG A 62 -0.17 -12.65 7.65
CA ARG A 62 1.18 -13.21 7.72
C ARG A 62 1.33 -14.49 6.91
N ALA A 63 0.33 -15.36 6.94
CA ALA A 63 0.30 -16.59 6.14
C ALA A 63 0.36 -16.30 4.62
N ASP A 64 -0.34 -15.26 4.14
CA ASP A 64 -0.25 -14.83 2.74
C ASP A 64 1.14 -14.30 2.42
N ILE A 65 1.72 -13.47 3.28
CA ILE A 65 3.05 -12.90 3.08
C ILE A 65 4.11 -14.04 3.05
N ASP A 66 4.03 -15.00 3.96
CA ASP A 66 4.95 -16.15 3.98
C ASP A 66 4.77 -17.05 2.74
N ARG A 67 3.54 -17.24 2.25
CA ARG A 67 3.22 -18.01 1.05
C ARG A 67 3.69 -17.30 -0.23
N LEU A 68 3.38 -15.99 -0.36
CA LEU A 68 3.69 -15.19 -1.54
C LEU A 68 5.17 -14.79 -1.63
N GLN A 69 5.90 -14.80 -0.51
CA GLN A 69 7.33 -14.45 -0.42
C GLN A 69 7.67 -13.12 -1.11
N PRO A 70 6.97 -12.00 -0.85
CA PRO A 70 7.25 -10.73 -1.52
C PRO A 70 8.66 -10.23 -1.17
N SER A 71 9.34 -9.63 -2.14
CA SER A 71 10.67 -9.04 -1.95
C SER A 71 10.62 -7.72 -1.18
N SER A 72 9.48 -7.02 -1.21
CA SER A 72 9.23 -5.75 -0.53
C SER A 72 7.74 -5.55 -0.28
N VAL A 73 7.39 -4.53 0.52
CA VAL A 73 5.99 -4.11 0.68
C VAL A 73 5.39 -3.64 -0.65
N THR A 74 6.17 -2.93 -1.46
CA THR A 74 5.73 -2.46 -2.77
C THR A 74 5.48 -3.61 -3.75
N ASP A 75 6.28 -4.68 -3.71
CA ASP A 75 6.01 -5.92 -4.46
C ASP A 75 4.68 -6.56 -4.02
N LEU A 76 4.42 -6.62 -2.71
CA LEU A 76 3.15 -7.14 -2.20
C LEU A 76 1.95 -6.33 -2.70
N LEU A 77 2.07 -4.99 -2.71
CA LEU A 77 1.01 -4.08 -3.15
C LEU A 77 0.67 -4.21 -4.64
N THR A 78 1.60 -4.65 -5.50
CA THR A 78 1.30 -4.89 -6.93
C THR A 78 0.24 -5.98 -7.14
N ARG A 79 -0.02 -6.84 -6.15
CA ARG A 79 -1.04 -7.89 -6.19
C ARG A 79 -2.45 -7.38 -5.88
N VAL A 80 -2.58 -6.15 -5.38
CA VAL A 80 -3.87 -5.52 -5.10
C VAL A 80 -4.49 -5.04 -6.41
N PRO A 81 -5.72 -5.45 -6.77
CA PRO A 81 -6.39 -4.91 -7.96
C PRO A 81 -6.44 -3.39 -7.93
N GLY A 82 -6.07 -2.72 -9.04
CA GLY A 82 -6.08 -1.26 -9.15
C GLY A 82 -4.91 -0.54 -8.45
N VAL A 83 -3.95 -1.27 -7.88
CA VAL A 83 -2.69 -0.69 -7.39
C VAL A 83 -1.58 -0.91 -8.40
N GLN A 84 -0.86 0.15 -8.74
CA GLN A 84 0.29 0.13 -9.63
C GLN A 84 1.49 0.78 -8.92
N VAL A 85 2.68 0.27 -9.24
CA VAL A 85 3.95 0.77 -8.70
C VAL A 85 4.87 1.09 -9.87
N ALA A 86 5.41 2.30 -9.91
CA ALA A 86 6.35 2.77 -10.93
C ALA A 86 7.61 3.32 -10.24
N PRO A 87 8.61 2.48 -9.94
CA PRO A 87 9.84 2.89 -9.27
C PRO A 87 10.74 3.69 -10.21
N THR A 88 11.59 4.53 -9.63
CA THR A 88 12.58 5.35 -10.35
C THR A 88 13.99 4.79 -10.17
N GLY A 89 14.15 3.49 -10.29
CA GLY A 89 15.45 2.83 -10.15
C GLY A 89 15.34 1.49 -9.42
N GLY A 90 16.47 1.04 -8.88
CA GLY A 90 16.63 -0.21 -8.15
C GLY A 90 15.96 -0.22 -6.78
N ARG A 91 16.38 -1.16 -5.94
CA ARG A 91 15.82 -1.34 -4.59
C ARG A 91 16.05 -0.12 -3.72
N GLY A 92 15.00 0.34 -3.03
CA GLY A 92 15.05 1.55 -2.19
C GLY A 92 14.78 2.85 -2.95
N SER A 93 14.62 2.83 -4.28
CA SER A 93 14.21 4.01 -5.06
C SER A 93 12.76 4.40 -4.77
N LEU A 94 12.39 5.63 -5.16
CA LEU A 94 11.02 6.15 -4.98
C LEU A 94 10.01 5.29 -5.77
N PRO A 95 9.00 4.69 -5.09
CA PRO A 95 8.10 3.74 -5.73
C PRO A 95 6.88 4.46 -6.25
N GLY A 96 6.70 5.38 -6.94
CA GLY A 96 5.42 5.96 -7.38
C GLY A 96 4.25 4.98 -7.25
N ILE A 97 3.47 5.09 -6.18
CA ILE A 97 2.36 4.18 -5.89
C ILE A 97 1.06 4.84 -6.32
N PHE A 98 0.26 4.16 -7.13
CA PHE A 98 -1.00 4.66 -7.67
C PHE A 98 -2.14 3.73 -7.29
N ILE A 99 -3.02 4.15 -6.38
CA ILE A 99 -4.26 3.43 -6.06
C ILE A 99 -5.38 3.94 -6.96
N ARG A 100 -5.97 3.07 -7.78
CA ARG A 100 -7.03 3.45 -8.73
C ARG A 100 -6.64 4.62 -9.64
N GLY A 101 -5.34 4.75 -9.97
CA GLY A 101 -4.81 5.81 -10.83
C GLY A 101 -4.62 7.17 -10.16
N THR A 102 -4.86 7.34 -8.87
CA THR A 102 -4.52 8.55 -8.10
C THR A 102 -3.01 8.65 -7.90
N LYS A 103 -2.48 9.81 -7.48
CA LYS A 103 -1.05 10.01 -7.20
C LYS A 103 -0.63 9.36 -5.88
N ALA A 104 0.67 9.07 -5.72
CA ALA A 104 1.23 8.53 -4.48
C ALA A 104 0.86 9.37 -3.25
N ALA A 105 1.04 10.70 -3.32
CA ALA A 105 0.69 11.62 -2.25
C ALA A 105 -0.83 11.74 -1.96
N GLN A 106 -1.69 11.12 -2.77
CA GLN A 106 -3.14 11.04 -2.57
C GLN A 106 -3.57 9.72 -1.90
N SER A 107 -2.61 8.94 -1.39
CA SER A 107 -2.84 7.67 -0.69
C SER A 107 -2.23 7.73 0.70
N LEU A 108 -3.06 7.55 1.72
CA LEU A 108 -2.62 7.58 3.10
C LEU A 108 -1.96 6.26 3.51
N VAL A 109 -0.78 6.34 4.12
CA VAL A 109 -0.08 5.18 4.67
C VAL A 109 0.04 5.30 6.19
N LEU A 110 -0.32 4.23 6.88
CA LEU A 110 -0.25 4.10 8.32
C LEU A 110 0.56 2.85 8.70
N VAL A 111 1.36 2.96 9.75
CA VAL A 111 1.99 1.82 10.42
C VAL A 111 1.51 1.79 11.86
N ASP A 112 0.84 0.70 12.25
CA ASP A 112 0.18 0.56 13.57
C ASP A 112 -0.69 1.75 13.97
N GLY A 113 -1.37 2.40 12.99
CA GLY A 113 -2.20 3.60 13.18
C GLY A 113 -1.47 4.93 13.00
N VAL A 114 -0.15 4.94 12.98
CA VAL A 114 0.69 6.15 12.87
C VAL A 114 0.91 6.52 11.41
N ARG A 115 0.64 7.79 11.02
CA ARG A 115 0.95 8.34 9.70
C ARG A 115 2.48 8.46 9.53
N ILE A 116 3.01 7.92 8.43
CA ILE A 116 4.47 7.91 8.17
C ILE A 116 4.89 8.73 6.94
N ALA A 117 3.95 9.37 6.23
CA ALA A 117 4.26 10.09 5.00
C ALA A 117 5.14 11.32 5.25
N ASN A 118 6.06 11.57 4.32
CA ASN A 118 6.89 12.76 4.27
C ASN A 118 6.05 13.98 3.84
N ALA A 119 5.99 15.02 4.66
CA ALA A 119 5.19 16.21 4.37
C ALA A 119 5.83 17.12 3.29
N THR A 120 7.12 16.95 2.99
CA THR A 120 7.78 17.71 1.92
C THR A 120 7.40 17.22 0.54
N SER A 121 7.41 15.89 0.29
CA SER A 121 7.16 15.28 -1.02
C SER A 121 5.83 14.54 -1.11
N GLY A 122 5.27 14.12 0.04
CA GLY A 122 4.12 13.22 0.10
C GLY A 122 4.48 11.73 -0.07
N ASP A 123 5.76 11.37 -0.17
CA ASP A 123 6.20 9.99 -0.21
C ASP A 123 6.05 9.32 1.16
N SER A 124 5.67 8.04 1.16
CA SER A 124 5.38 7.31 2.39
C SER A 124 6.56 6.53 2.97
N GLY A 125 7.64 6.34 2.20
CA GLY A 125 8.79 5.52 2.61
C GLY A 125 8.49 4.02 2.70
N LEU A 126 7.43 3.53 2.04
CA LEU A 126 7.03 2.11 2.02
C LEU A 126 8.13 1.18 1.51
N GLN A 127 8.99 1.66 0.61
CA GLN A 127 10.12 0.93 0.04
C GLN A 127 11.18 0.57 1.08
N PHE A 128 11.17 1.24 2.23
CA PHE A 128 12.13 1.03 3.32
C PHE A 128 11.61 0.10 4.43
N LEU A 129 10.34 -0.31 4.38
CA LEU A 129 9.77 -1.21 5.38
C LEU A 129 10.16 -2.67 5.09
N ASP A 130 10.66 -3.35 6.11
CA ASP A 130 11.04 -4.76 6.01
C ASP A 130 9.83 -5.67 6.16
N VAL A 131 9.56 -6.49 5.13
CA VAL A 131 8.46 -7.44 5.08
C VAL A 131 8.48 -8.46 6.22
N ASP A 132 9.67 -8.82 6.72
CA ASP A 132 9.81 -9.77 7.83
C ASP A 132 9.27 -9.24 9.16
N GLN A 133 9.16 -7.91 9.30
CA GLN A 133 8.61 -7.26 10.49
C GLN A 133 7.11 -7.00 10.42
N ILE A 134 6.47 -7.34 9.28
CA ILE A 134 5.06 -7.08 9.04
C ILE A 134 4.24 -8.32 9.36
N GLU A 135 3.16 -8.14 10.10
CA GLU A 135 2.15 -9.15 10.41
C GLU A 135 1.03 -9.16 9.39
N ARG A 136 0.56 -7.96 8.98
CA ARG A 136 -0.59 -7.81 8.11
C ARG A 136 -0.51 -6.50 7.34
N VAL A 137 -1.00 -6.51 6.10
CA VAL A 137 -1.22 -5.32 5.28
C VAL A 137 -2.68 -5.26 4.85
N GLU A 138 -3.34 -4.16 5.14
CA GLU A 138 -4.72 -3.88 4.71
C GLU A 138 -4.71 -2.72 3.72
N VAL A 139 -5.39 -2.86 2.59
CA VAL A 139 -5.53 -1.82 1.56
C VAL A 139 -7.02 -1.55 1.35
N LEU A 140 -7.47 -0.38 1.77
CA LEU A 140 -8.80 0.14 1.44
C LEU A 140 -8.70 1.04 0.22
N ARG A 141 -9.48 0.76 -0.82
CA ARG A 141 -9.49 1.51 -2.08
C ARG A 141 -10.68 2.46 -2.14
N GLY A 142 -10.48 3.61 -2.80
CA GLY A 142 -11.44 4.71 -2.85
C GLY A 142 -11.30 5.67 -1.67
N SER A 143 -11.88 6.87 -1.78
CA SER A 143 -11.67 7.93 -0.79
C SER A 143 -12.14 7.55 0.61
N ARG A 144 -11.30 7.83 1.61
CA ARG A 144 -11.54 7.62 3.04
C ARG A 144 -11.36 8.90 3.86
N SER A 145 -11.36 10.06 3.20
CA SER A 145 -11.13 11.34 3.88
C SER A 145 -12.21 11.68 4.91
N ALA A 146 -13.46 11.18 4.77
CA ALA A 146 -14.50 11.33 5.79
C ALA A 146 -14.17 10.62 7.13
N VAL A 147 -13.16 9.75 7.16
CA VAL A 147 -12.69 9.08 8.37
C VAL A 147 -11.26 9.50 8.72
N TYR A 148 -10.39 9.61 7.71
CA TYR A 148 -8.96 9.82 7.90
C TYR A 148 -8.48 11.25 7.58
N GLY A 149 -9.28 12.09 6.91
CA GLY A 149 -8.92 13.44 6.52
C GLY A 149 -8.02 13.50 5.29
N SER A 150 -7.08 14.44 5.29
CA SER A 150 -6.18 14.68 4.16
C SER A 150 -5.42 13.44 3.71
N ASP A 151 -5.10 13.38 2.41
CA ASP A 151 -4.27 12.38 1.74
C ASP A 151 -4.94 11.03 1.46
N ALA A 152 -6.18 10.81 1.92
CA ALA A 152 -6.92 9.57 1.73
C ALA A 152 -7.89 9.63 0.52
N ILE A 153 -7.47 10.21 -0.61
CA ILE A 153 -8.25 10.32 -1.86
C ILE A 153 -8.29 8.98 -2.60
N GLY A 154 -7.13 8.35 -2.82
CA GLY A 154 -7.02 7.08 -3.52
C GLY A 154 -7.37 5.89 -2.64
N GLY A 155 -7.03 5.98 -1.38
CA GLY A 155 -7.26 4.93 -0.40
C GLY A 155 -6.38 5.06 0.84
N VAL A 156 -6.41 4.00 1.63
CA VAL A 156 -5.59 3.86 2.85
C VAL A 156 -4.84 2.53 2.79
N ILE A 157 -3.55 2.58 3.03
CA ILE A 157 -2.70 1.40 3.25
C ILE A 157 -2.36 1.38 4.72
N GLN A 158 -2.82 0.35 5.43
CA GLN A 158 -2.49 0.14 6.83
C GLN A 158 -1.59 -1.07 6.99
N ILE A 159 -0.45 -0.87 7.61
CA ILE A 159 0.55 -1.90 7.90
C ILE A 159 0.54 -2.14 9.39
N PHE A 160 0.48 -3.41 9.77
CA PHE A 160 0.58 -3.85 11.15
C PHE A 160 1.90 -4.58 11.34
N THR A 161 2.69 -4.14 12.30
CA THR A 161 3.92 -4.83 12.68
C THR A 161 3.62 -6.12 13.43
N ARG A 162 4.59 -7.04 13.47
CA ARG A 162 4.42 -8.32 14.17
C ARG A 162 4.04 -8.12 15.63
N ARG A 163 3.14 -9.00 16.09
CA ARG A 163 2.67 -9.07 17.47
C ARG A 163 2.76 -10.51 17.97
N SER A 164 2.78 -10.70 19.28
CA SER A 164 2.69 -12.04 19.84
C SER A 164 1.30 -12.64 19.60
N SER A 165 1.28 -13.89 19.17
CA SER A 165 0.05 -14.65 18.91
C SER A 165 -0.36 -15.56 20.08
N GLY A 166 0.47 -15.72 21.13
CA GLY A 166 0.15 -16.66 22.20
C GLY A 166 1.06 -16.58 23.43
N PRO A 167 0.78 -17.45 24.42
CA PRO A 167 1.62 -17.55 25.61
C PRO A 167 2.96 -18.23 25.30
N GLY A 168 3.93 -18.01 26.19
CA GLY A 168 5.29 -18.56 26.07
C GLY A 168 6.20 -17.70 25.20
N LEU A 169 7.40 -18.15 25.00
CA LEU A 169 8.41 -17.51 24.16
C LEU A 169 8.48 -18.19 22.80
N GLN A 170 8.52 -17.40 21.76
CA GLN A 170 8.56 -17.84 20.36
C GLN A 170 9.71 -17.11 19.63
N PRO A 171 10.92 -17.66 19.65
CA PRO A 171 12.02 -17.10 18.87
C PRO A 171 11.86 -17.44 17.38
N ARG A 172 12.39 -16.57 16.54
CA ARG A 172 12.44 -16.75 15.08
C ARG A 172 13.76 -16.26 14.54
N LEU A 173 14.37 -17.04 13.69
CA LEU A 173 15.53 -16.67 12.89
C LEU A 173 15.20 -16.92 11.41
N ARG A 174 15.44 -15.91 10.57
CA ARG A 174 15.41 -16.08 9.12
C ARG A 174 16.72 -15.58 8.51
N LEU A 175 17.27 -16.39 7.62
CA LEU A 175 18.43 -16.06 6.80
C LEU A 175 18.05 -16.27 5.33
N ALA A 176 18.44 -15.34 4.46
CA ALA A 176 18.26 -15.50 3.03
C ALA A 176 19.47 -14.98 2.25
N ALA A 177 19.72 -15.63 1.10
CA ALA A 177 20.77 -15.24 0.16
C ALA A 177 20.26 -15.39 -1.28
N GLY A 178 20.64 -14.48 -2.16
CA GLY A 178 20.13 -14.47 -3.52
C GLY A 178 20.99 -13.71 -4.53
N SER A 179 20.40 -13.52 -5.70
CA SER A 179 20.98 -12.75 -6.81
C SER A 179 21.38 -11.34 -6.35
N ASN A 180 22.24 -10.67 -7.11
CA ASN A 180 22.72 -9.31 -6.85
C ASN A 180 23.38 -9.19 -5.47
N GLN A 181 24.04 -10.26 -4.99
CA GLN A 181 24.65 -10.35 -3.66
C GLN A 181 23.66 -9.96 -2.54
N THR A 182 22.42 -10.39 -2.66
CA THR A 182 21.39 -10.11 -1.66
C THR A 182 21.59 -11.02 -0.44
N PHE A 183 21.61 -10.41 0.75
CA PHE A 183 21.64 -11.10 2.05
C PHE A 183 20.64 -10.48 3.00
N GLN A 184 19.74 -11.31 3.54
CA GLN A 184 18.76 -10.90 4.52
C GLN A 184 18.94 -11.70 5.81
N ARG A 185 18.90 -11.02 6.95
CA ARG A 185 19.00 -11.62 8.28
C ARG A 185 17.93 -11.01 9.16
N SER A 186 17.10 -11.84 9.77
CA SER A 186 16.02 -11.39 10.63
C SER A 186 15.97 -12.24 11.89
N LEU A 187 15.90 -11.57 13.03
CA LEU A 187 15.71 -12.12 14.36
C LEU A 187 14.39 -11.63 14.93
N GLY A 188 13.62 -12.51 15.51
CA GLY A 188 12.39 -12.17 16.22
C GLY A 188 12.29 -12.91 17.54
N LEU A 189 11.70 -12.26 18.53
CA LEU A 189 11.31 -12.86 19.79
C LEU A 189 9.95 -12.33 20.18
N SER A 190 8.96 -13.18 20.21
CA SER A 190 7.63 -12.82 20.68
C SER A 190 7.21 -13.69 21.85
N GLY A 191 6.25 -13.24 22.62
CA GLY A 191 5.76 -14.00 23.75
C GLY A 191 4.71 -13.28 24.57
N GLY A 192 4.22 -13.98 25.60
CA GLY A 192 3.26 -13.41 26.53
C GLY A 192 2.84 -14.37 27.65
N ASN A 193 2.04 -13.85 28.56
CA ASN A 193 1.49 -14.61 29.69
C ASN A 193 -0.04 -14.48 29.82
N GLY A 194 -0.71 -14.16 28.69
CA GLY A 194 -2.15 -13.90 28.67
C GLY A 194 -2.50 -12.42 28.90
N ALA A 195 -1.97 -11.77 29.93
CA ALA A 195 -2.19 -10.35 30.18
C ALA A 195 -1.18 -9.46 29.44
N THR A 196 0.08 -9.84 29.42
CA THR A 196 1.14 -9.11 28.71
C THR A 196 1.53 -9.84 27.44
N ARG A 197 1.67 -9.13 26.32
CA ARG A 197 2.14 -9.62 25.04
C ARG A 197 3.26 -8.71 24.55
N PHE A 198 4.30 -9.29 23.97
CA PHE A 198 5.39 -8.52 23.37
C PHE A 198 5.89 -9.19 22.11
N ASN A 199 6.43 -8.38 21.22
CA ASN A 199 7.23 -8.81 20.07
C ASN A 199 8.44 -7.87 19.91
N LEU A 200 9.60 -8.44 19.70
CA LEU A 200 10.84 -7.77 19.33
C LEU A 200 11.31 -8.33 18.00
N GLY A 201 11.63 -7.46 17.07
CA GLY A 201 12.18 -7.84 15.78
C GLY A 201 13.38 -6.97 15.42
N ALA A 202 14.41 -7.58 14.82
CA ALA A 202 15.54 -6.88 14.25
C ALA A 202 15.91 -7.52 12.92
N SER A 203 16.21 -6.72 11.90
CA SER A 203 16.62 -7.24 10.61
C SER A 203 17.71 -6.39 9.95
N LEU A 204 18.43 -7.03 9.05
CA LEU A 204 19.40 -6.42 8.16
C LEU A 204 19.19 -6.98 6.75
N ASP A 205 18.93 -6.10 5.81
CA ASP A 205 18.71 -6.41 4.41
C ASP A 205 19.73 -5.65 3.56
N GLU A 206 20.51 -6.38 2.78
CA GLU A 206 21.62 -5.85 1.98
C GLU A 206 21.58 -6.46 0.58
N THR A 207 21.84 -5.63 -0.43
CA THR A 207 22.07 -6.07 -1.83
C THR A 207 23.06 -5.13 -2.51
N ALA A 208 23.86 -5.68 -3.43
CA ALA A 208 24.66 -4.84 -4.33
C ALA A 208 23.79 -4.13 -5.38
N GLY A 209 22.54 -4.58 -5.57
CA GLY A 209 21.61 -3.98 -6.53
C GLY A 209 21.99 -4.24 -7.99
N ILE A 210 21.50 -3.37 -8.85
CA ILE A 210 21.76 -3.35 -10.29
C ILE A 210 22.10 -1.92 -10.72
N ASP A 211 22.78 -1.74 -11.84
CA ASP A 211 22.81 -0.46 -12.57
C ASP A 211 21.40 -0.23 -13.14
N ALA A 212 20.66 0.70 -12.53
CA ALA A 212 19.26 0.97 -12.91
C ALA A 212 19.14 1.90 -14.13
N THR A 213 20.21 2.58 -14.54
CA THR A 213 20.23 3.44 -15.73
C THR A 213 21.10 2.84 -16.84
N GLY A 214 20.68 3.00 -18.08
CA GLY A 214 21.37 2.45 -19.23
C GLY A 214 22.73 3.09 -19.49
N PRO A 215 22.85 4.31 -19.97
CA PRO A 215 24.05 5.15 -19.87
C PRO A 215 23.98 5.92 -18.56
N SER A 216 24.90 5.70 -17.63
CA SER A 216 25.06 6.52 -16.44
C SER A 216 26.11 7.61 -16.67
N PHE A 217 26.12 8.65 -15.82
CA PHE A 217 27.21 9.66 -15.84
C PHE A 217 28.51 9.06 -15.32
N ASP A 218 28.40 8.06 -14.47
CA ASP A 218 29.53 7.29 -14.03
C ASP A 218 29.84 6.27 -15.10
N SER A 219 30.94 6.48 -15.81
CA SER A 219 31.36 5.68 -16.95
C SER A 219 31.70 4.21 -16.64
N ASP A 220 31.54 3.79 -15.43
CA ASP A 220 31.92 2.49 -14.87
C ASP A 220 30.75 1.54 -14.64
N GLY A 221 29.50 1.99 -14.88
CA GLY A 221 28.32 1.11 -14.75
C GLY A 221 28.23 0.51 -13.35
N ASP A 222 28.23 1.37 -12.32
CA ASP A 222 28.16 0.93 -10.95
C ASP A 222 26.79 0.31 -10.61
N HIS A 223 26.72 -0.32 -9.47
CA HIS A 223 25.48 -0.93 -8.99
C HIS A 223 24.90 -0.09 -7.85
N ASP A 224 23.60 0.13 -7.89
CA ASP A 224 22.84 0.86 -6.87
C ASP A 224 22.65 -0.01 -5.62
N ALA A 225 23.61 0.01 -4.73
CA ALA A 225 23.58 -0.79 -3.52
C ALA A 225 22.50 -0.30 -2.53
N TYR A 226 21.88 -1.25 -1.86
CA TYR A 226 20.90 -0.98 -0.82
C TYR A 226 21.27 -1.67 0.49
N ARG A 227 21.11 -0.97 1.60
CA ARG A 227 21.26 -1.52 2.94
C ARG A 227 20.23 -0.94 3.89
N ASN A 228 19.47 -1.80 4.56
CA ASN A 228 18.46 -1.41 5.53
C ASN A 228 18.64 -2.18 6.84
N LYS A 229 18.61 -1.45 7.95
CA LYS A 229 18.54 -2.00 9.31
C LYS A 229 17.19 -1.62 9.87
N ALA A 230 16.41 -2.62 10.26
CA ALA A 230 15.11 -2.36 10.83
C ALA A 230 14.97 -3.00 12.22
N PHE A 231 14.23 -2.33 13.07
CA PHE A 231 13.89 -2.76 14.42
C PHE A 231 12.40 -2.49 14.68
N ASN A 232 11.71 -3.42 15.30
CA ASN A 232 10.36 -3.20 15.80
C ASN A 232 10.17 -3.74 17.22
N LEU A 233 9.36 -3.04 17.98
CA LEU A 233 8.86 -3.46 19.29
C LEU A 233 7.36 -3.27 19.32
N SER A 234 6.63 -4.30 19.72
CA SER A 234 5.24 -4.19 20.15
C SER A 234 5.09 -4.74 21.55
N LEU A 235 4.49 -3.98 22.44
CA LEU A 235 4.21 -4.34 23.83
C LEU A 235 2.78 -3.96 24.15
N SER A 236 2.00 -4.86 24.72
CA SER A 236 0.69 -4.55 25.28
C SER A 236 0.47 -5.27 26.60
N HIS A 237 -0.32 -4.64 27.48
CA HIS A 237 -0.73 -5.18 28.75
C HIS A 237 -2.21 -4.91 28.98
N THR A 238 -2.97 -5.96 29.27
CA THR A 238 -4.39 -5.89 29.62
C THR A 238 -4.54 -5.85 31.14
N PHE A 239 -5.05 -4.74 31.67
CA PHE A 239 -5.33 -4.52 33.08
C PHE A 239 -6.76 -4.95 33.41
N GLY A 240 -6.92 -6.09 34.01
CA GLY A 240 -8.23 -6.70 34.23
C GLY A 240 -8.88 -7.10 32.90
N GLU A 241 -10.19 -6.86 32.74
CA GLU A 241 -10.95 -7.27 31.55
C GLU A 241 -11.29 -6.09 30.61
N ARG A 242 -11.00 -4.85 31.02
CA ARG A 242 -11.55 -3.64 30.36
C ARG A 242 -10.54 -2.65 29.88
N PHE A 243 -9.28 -2.75 30.26
CA PHE A 243 -8.25 -1.78 29.88
C PHE A 243 -7.07 -2.47 29.25
N GLU A 244 -6.66 -2.02 28.11
CA GLU A 244 -5.38 -2.39 27.47
C GLU A 244 -4.57 -1.13 27.23
N ALA A 245 -3.29 -1.15 27.60
CA ALA A 245 -2.30 -0.15 27.20
C ALA A 245 -1.23 -0.81 26.35
N GLY A 246 -0.76 -0.10 25.34
CA GLY A 246 0.25 -0.63 24.43
C GLY A 246 1.21 0.43 23.92
N LEU A 247 2.34 -0.07 23.44
CA LEU A 247 3.42 0.68 22.82
C LEU A 247 3.85 -0.07 21.56
N ASN A 248 3.93 0.64 20.43
CA ASN A 248 4.50 0.16 19.20
C ASN A 248 5.66 1.06 18.80
N LEU A 249 6.77 0.47 18.37
CA LEU A 249 7.92 1.18 17.83
C LEU A 249 8.36 0.48 16.54
N LEU A 250 8.58 1.26 15.51
CA LEU A 250 9.22 0.85 14.27
C LEU A 250 10.39 1.81 14.02
N ASP A 251 11.53 1.28 13.60
CA ASP A 251 12.67 2.06 13.14
C ASP A 251 13.33 1.33 11.97
N SER A 252 13.36 1.95 10.81
CA SER A 252 13.95 1.43 9.58
C SER A 252 14.89 2.47 9.02
N ARG A 253 16.20 2.19 8.98
CA ARG A 253 17.25 3.13 8.58
C ARG A 253 18.27 2.47 7.69
N GLY A 254 18.72 3.23 6.71
CA GLY A 254 19.70 2.67 5.82
C GLY A 254 20.24 3.65 4.80
N ARG A 255 20.73 3.06 3.73
CA ARG A 255 21.29 3.75 2.59
C ARG A 255 20.80 3.08 1.32
N SER A 256 20.41 3.89 0.34
CA SER A 256 20.08 3.49 -1.01
C SER A 256 20.95 4.30 -1.96
N GLU A 257 21.68 3.65 -2.83
CA GLU A 257 22.41 4.29 -3.93
C GLU A 257 21.48 4.42 -5.13
N PHE A 258 21.69 5.40 -5.98
CA PHE A 258 20.87 5.65 -7.16
C PHE A 258 21.65 6.50 -8.17
N ASP A 259 21.24 6.47 -9.42
CA ASP A 259 21.81 7.30 -10.48
C ASP A 259 21.06 8.63 -10.62
N GLU A 260 21.79 9.72 -10.84
CA GLU A 260 21.23 11.04 -11.18
C GLU A 260 21.66 11.45 -12.61
N PRO A 261 20.91 11.05 -13.63
CA PRO A 261 21.29 11.26 -15.02
C PRO A 261 21.13 12.70 -15.53
N ARG A 262 20.81 13.66 -14.66
CA ARG A 262 20.57 15.07 -15.04
C ARG A 262 21.76 16.00 -14.82
N GLY A 263 22.83 15.52 -14.22
CA GLY A 263 24.01 16.31 -13.90
C GLY A 263 24.88 16.61 -15.12
N SER A 264 25.68 17.66 -15.05
CA SER A 264 26.71 17.99 -16.04
C SER A 264 28.09 17.47 -15.66
N SER A 265 28.22 16.87 -14.48
CA SER A 265 29.46 16.33 -13.92
C SER A 265 29.21 14.92 -13.40
N PRO A 266 30.25 14.07 -13.34
CA PRO A 266 30.12 12.76 -12.69
C PRO A 266 29.59 12.92 -11.27
N GLN A 267 28.63 12.07 -10.88
CA GLN A 267 28.02 12.03 -9.57
C GLN A 267 27.95 10.58 -9.10
N VAL A 268 28.06 10.36 -7.80
CA VAL A 268 27.83 9.07 -7.14
C VAL A 268 26.82 9.29 -6.00
N PRO A 269 25.54 9.45 -6.36
CA PRO A 269 24.53 9.85 -5.40
C PRO A 269 24.06 8.67 -4.54
N TYR A 270 23.63 8.97 -3.35
CA TYR A 270 22.98 8.05 -2.43
C TYR A 270 22.06 8.78 -1.47
N SER A 271 21.04 8.13 -0.98
CA SER A 271 20.19 8.64 0.09
C SER A 271 20.43 7.88 1.40
N ASN A 272 20.59 8.62 2.49
CA ASN A 272 20.43 8.10 3.84
C ASN A 272 18.99 8.28 4.25
N PHE A 273 18.27 7.19 4.38
CA PHE A 273 16.85 7.21 4.75
C PHE A 273 16.61 6.79 6.20
N ALA A 274 15.51 7.28 6.77
CA ALA A 274 14.91 6.73 7.98
C ALA A 274 13.39 6.84 7.92
N VAL A 275 12.70 5.77 8.29
CA VAL A 275 11.27 5.75 8.56
C VAL A 275 11.11 5.18 9.95
N SER A 276 10.70 6.02 10.89
CA SER A 276 10.49 5.58 12.27
C SER A 276 9.16 6.07 12.82
N SER A 277 8.60 5.30 13.73
CA SER A 277 7.41 5.68 14.48
C SER A 277 7.44 5.09 15.88
N ILE A 278 6.91 5.85 16.83
CA ILE A 278 6.59 5.38 18.17
C ILE A 278 5.16 5.80 18.47
N GLY A 279 4.31 4.85 18.81
CA GLY A 279 2.91 5.07 19.17
C GLY A 279 2.59 4.40 20.50
N SER A 280 1.89 5.10 21.37
CA SER A 280 1.32 4.57 22.60
C SER A 280 -0.19 4.69 22.56
N TYR A 281 -0.89 3.72 23.09
CA TYR A 281 -2.35 3.75 23.15
C TYR A 281 -2.89 3.23 24.48
N VAL A 282 -4.08 3.70 24.79
CA VAL A 282 -4.95 3.12 25.82
C VAL A 282 -6.28 2.82 25.16
N ASP A 283 -6.70 1.58 25.26
CA ASP A 283 -8.00 1.07 24.84
C ASP A 283 -8.81 0.70 26.08
N ALA A 284 -10.01 1.22 26.21
CA ALA A 284 -10.84 1.05 27.39
C ALA A 284 -12.28 0.72 27.04
N GLN A 285 -12.76 -0.43 27.51
CA GLN A 285 -14.17 -0.82 27.48
C GLN A 285 -14.88 -0.19 28.67
N LEU A 286 -15.40 1.04 28.53
CA LEU A 286 -16.01 1.80 29.62
C LEU A 286 -17.34 1.16 30.07
N THR A 287 -18.15 0.70 29.11
CA THR A 287 -19.35 -0.10 29.32
C THR A 287 -19.43 -1.22 28.27
N GLU A 288 -20.37 -2.13 28.34
CA GLU A 288 -20.59 -3.16 27.31
C GLU A 288 -20.83 -2.54 25.90
N GLN A 289 -21.32 -1.31 25.86
CA GLN A 289 -21.70 -0.61 24.62
C GLN A 289 -20.72 0.49 24.22
N TRP A 290 -19.73 0.84 25.05
CA TRP A 290 -18.84 1.96 24.82
C TRP A 290 -17.38 1.56 24.99
N ASN A 291 -16.67 1.51 23.88
CA ASN A 291 -15.21 1.40 23.82
C ASN A 291 -14.61 2.77 23.47
N THR A 292 -13.54 3.15 24.14
CA THR A 292 -12.78 4.37 23.83
C THR A 292 -11.29 4.04 23.67
N ARG A 293 -10.65 4.69 22.68
CA ARG A 293 -9.22 4.54 22.41
C ARG A 293 -8.57 5.91 22.28
N LEU A 294 -7.53 6.14 23.07
CA LEU A 294 -6.62 7.27 22.95
C LEU A 294 -5.28 6.80 22.42
N GLU A 295 -4.75 7.48 21.44
CA GLU A 295 -3.45 7.19 20.83
C GLU A 295 -2.63 8.47 20.72
N LEU A 296 -1.36 8.40 21.11
CA LEU A 296 -0.36 9.44 20.96
C LEU A 296 0.83 8.85 20.22
N ALA A 297 1.31 9.55 19.19
CA ALA A 297 2.42 9.04 18.42
C ALA A 297 3.33 10.15 17.89
N HIS A 298 4.57 9.75 17.64
CA HIS A 298 5.59 10.53 16.94
C HIS A 298 6.15 9.71 15.78
N SER A 299 6.39 10.35 14.63
CA SER A 299 7.05 9.70 13.50
C SER A 299 8.10 10.61 12.86
N GLU A 300 9.13 9.99 12.29
CA GLU A 300 10.15 10.61 11.46
C GLU A 300 10.15 9.94 10.10
N ASN A 301 10.14 10.74 9.03
CA ASN A 301 10.45 10.31 7.68
C ASN A 301 11.60 11.18 7.16
N ARG A 302 12.72 10.56 6.86
CA ARG A 302 13.96 11.20 6.41
C ARG A 302 14.36 10.64 5.06
N ASP A 303 14.68 11.53 4.15
CA ASP A 303 15.42 11.29 2.92
C ASP A 303 16.51 12.35 2.83
N ASP A 304 17.78 11.95 2.94
CA ASP A 304 18.92 12.84 2.87
C ASP A 304 19.81 12.41 1.69
N SER A 305 19.49 12.95 0.53
CA SER A 305 20.24 12.74 -0.70
C SER A 305 21.61 13.39 -0.60
N ARG A 306 22.65 12.61 -0.91
CA ARG A 306 24.06 12.99 -0.84
C ARG A 306 24.79 12.53 -2.08
N ASP A 307 25.92 13.16 -2.32
CA ASP A 307 26.84 12.76 -3.39
C ASP A 307 28.25 12.51 -2.84
N LYS A 308 28.88 11.38 -3.24
CA LYS A 308 30.19 10.98 -2.72
C LYS A 308 31.34 11.86 -3.24
N LEU A 309 31.17 12.47 -4.42
CA LEU A 309 32.22 13.26 -5.07
C LEU A 309 32.16 14.72 -4.64
N SER A 310 30.98 15.34 -4.69
CA SER A 310 30.80 16.75 -4.30
C SER A 310 30.64 16.96 -2.80
N HIS A 311 30.37 15.87 -2.05
CA HIS A 311 30.02 15.92 -0.62
C HIS A 311 28.79 16.78 -0.32
N SER A 312 27.92 17.01 -1.30
CA SER A 312 26.65 17.71 -1.11
C SER A 312 25.69 16.91 -0.25
N SER A 313 24.75 17.61 0.41
CA SER A 313 23.67 17.01 1.21
C SER A 313 22.40 17.81 0.97
N SER A 314 21.31 17.12 0.66
CA SER A 314 19.98 17.70 0.44
C SER A 314 18.95 16.91 1.26
N PRO A 315 18.84 17.20 2.57
CA PRO A 315 17.91 16.52 3.43
C PRO A 315 16.48 16.99 3.19
N PHE A 316 15.53 16.03 3.25
CA PHE A 316 14.10 16.24 3.40
C PHE A 316 13.61 15.40 4.58
N ILE A 317 13.36 16.06 5.70
CA ILE A 317 13.01 15.39 6.95
C ILE A 317 11.65 15.91 7.41
N THR A 318 10.75 15.00 7.73
CA THR A 318 9.48 15.32 8.39
C THR A 318 9.44 14.68 9.76
N TYR A 319 9.18 15.48 10.77
CA TYR A 319 8.77 15.05 12.10
C TYR A 319 7.28 15.30 12.24
N ARG A 320 6.54 14.29 12.70
CA ARG A 320 5.10 14.43 12.95
C ARG A 320 4.76 13.98 14.35
N ASP A 321 4.12 14.85 15.11
CA ASP A 321 3.42 14.50 16.34
C ASP A 321 1.93 14.36 16.06
N GLN A 322 1.29 13.35 16.60
CA GLN A 322 -0.14 13.11 16.41
C GLN A 322 -0.82 12.62 17.68
N ALA A 323 -2.08 12.99 17.81
CA ALA A 323 -3.00 12.48 18.82
C ALA A 323 -4.33 12.12 18.16
N SER A 324 -4.89 10.99 18.53
CA SER A 324 -6.20 10.52 18.07
C SER A 324 -7.03 10.01 19.25
N TRP A 325 -8.27 10.44 19.33
CA TRP A 325 -9.23 9.95 20.31
C TRP A 325 -10.47 9.45 19.59
N GLN A 326 -10.83 8.19 19.83
CA GLN A 326 -11.91 7.50 19.16
C GLN A 326 -12.86 6.89 20.19
N ASN A 327 -14.15 6.94 19.91
CA ASN A 327 -15.20 6.36 20.72
C ASN A 327 -16.13 5.54 19.83
N ASN A 328 -16.22 4.26 20.11
CA ASN A 328 -17.13 3.32 19.48
C ASN A 328 -18.31 3.05 20.41
N LEU A 329 -19.51 3.41 19.98
CA LEU A 329 -20.75 3.24 20.73
C LEU A 329 -21.68 2.29 19.99
N ALA A 330 -22.01 1.15 20.58
CA ALA A 330 -23.09 0.28 20.15
C ALA A 330 -24.40 0.82 20.73
N LEU A 331 -25.14 1.63 19.97
CA LEU A 331 -26.39 2.24 20.45
C LEU A 331 -27.47 1.19 20.67
N ASN A 332 -27.50 0.16 19.84
CA ASN A 332 -28.30 -1.04 19.93
C ASN A 332 -27.75 -2.09 18.96
N GLU A 333 -28.40 -3.24 18.83
CA GLU A 333 -27.99 -4.36 17.96
C GLU A 333 -27.86 -3.98 16.48
N ARG A 334 -28.51 -2.90 16.02
CA ARG A 334 -28.56 -2.47 14.62
C ARG A 334 -27.78 -1.18 14.36
N ASN A 335 -27.49 -0.38 15.38
CA ASN A 335 -26.90 0.95 15.23
C ASN A 335 -25.61 1.06 16.02
N SER A 336 -24.54 1.47 15.35
CA SER A 336 -23.29 1.85 15.99
C SER A 336 -22.84 3.24 15.53
N LEU A 337 -22.10 3.91 16.39
CA LEU A 337 -21.60 5.25 16.19
C LEU A 337 -20.11 5.29 16.53
N LEU A 338 -19.29 5.74 15.60
CA LEU A 338 -17.90 6.10 15.81
C LEU A 338 -17.82 7.63 15.89
N LEU A 339 -17.30 8.14 16.99
CA LEU A 339 -16.99 9.56 17.19
C LEU A 339 -15.51 9.70 17.43
N GLY A 340 -14.90 10.74 16.88
CA GLY A 340 -13.49 10.96 17.16
C GLY A 340 -12.99 12.34 16.88
N SER A 341 -11.79 12.58 17.37
CA SER A 341 -10.99 13.77 17.07
C SER A 341 -9.55 13.38 16.80
N ASP A 342 -8.94 14.06 15.84
CA ASP A 342 -7.54 13.90 15.47
C ASP A 342 -6.84 15.27 15.55
N TRP A 343 -5.59 15.23 15.93
CA TRP A 343 -4.65 16.33 15.81
C TRP A 343 -3.32 15.81 15.32
N TYR A 344 -2.66 16.53 14.42
CA TYR A 344 -1.27 16.32 14.09
C TYR A 344 -0.57 17.62 13.72
N GLU A 345 0.72 17.68 13.91
CA GLU A 345 1.62 18.74 13.48
C GLU A 345 2.80 18.16 12.73
N ASP A 346 3.00 18.67 11.51
CA ASP A 346 4.19 18.40 10.70
C ASP A 346 5.21 19.50 10.94
N ARG A 347 6.45 19.09 11.21
CA ARG A 347 7.62 19.96 11.20
C ARG A 347 8.61 19.41 10.17
N VAL A 348 9.02 20.25 9.23
CA VAL A 348 9.91 19.85 8.15
C VAL A 348 11.27 20.53 8.29
N HIS A 349 12.31 19.79 7.90
CA HIS A 349 13.65 20.31 7.73
C HIS A 349 14.13 19.92 6.33
N ALA A 350 14.49 20.91 5.54
CA ALA A 350 15.02 20.73 4.19
C ALA A 350 16.44 21.31 4.10
N GLY A 351 17.19 20.91 3.08
CA GLY A 351 18.49 21.51 2.78
C GLY A 351 18.43 22.99 2.39
N GLU A 352 17.24 23.41 1.95
CA GLU A 352 16.91 24.78 1.57
C GLU A 352 15.96 25.42 2.59
N ASP A 353 16.03 26.73 2.74
CA ASP A 353 15.18 27.47 3.66
C ASP A 353 13.76 27.61 3.13
N PHE A 354 12.79 26.96 3.78
CA PHE A 354 11.37 27.14 3.50
C PHE A 354 10.81 28.33 4.29
N THR A 355 9.94 29.11 3.67
CA THR A 355 9.29 30.24 4.34
C THR A 355 8.34 29.81 5.47
N LYS A 356 7.87 28.55 5.44
CA LYS A 356 7.17 27.88 6.53
C LYS A 356 7.66 26.46 6.62
N ASP A 357 7.96 26.02 7.81
CA ASP A 357 8.53 24.71 8.13
C ASP A 357 7.65 23.86 9.04
N SER A 358 6.47 24.37 9.40
CA SER A 358 5.53 23.64 10.25
C SER A 358 4.08 23.94 9.88
N ARG A 359 3.21 22.95 10.13
CA ARG A 359 1.77 23.05 9.87
C ARG A 359 0.99 22.04 10.70
N TRP A 360 0.01 22.51 11.46
CA TRP A 360 -0.90 21.62 12.18
C TRP A 360 -2.24 21.42 11.47
N ASN A 361 -2.88 20.32 11.78
CA ASN A 361 -4.24 20.00 11.40
C ASN A 361 -4.99 19.42 12.61
N GLN A 362 -6.23 19.82 12.81
CA GLN A 362 -7.13 19.25 13.81
C GLN A 362 -8.46 18.91 13.17
N ALA A 363 -9.12 17.86 13.65
CA ALA A 363 -10.35 17.41 13.08
C ALA A 363 -11.29 16.78 14.10
N VAL A 364 -12.58 16.82 13.77
CA VAL A 364 -13.62 16.03 14.42
C VAL A 364 -14.37 15.23 13.36
N PHE A 365 -14.77 14.01 13.70
CA PHE A 365 -15.51 13.16 12.78
C PHE A 365 -16.55 12.32 13.49
N VAL A 366 -17.56 11.94 12.71
CA VAL A 366 -18.63 11.03 13.13
C VAL A 366 -18.91 10.05 12.00
N GLN A 367 -19.15 8.78 12.35
CA GLN A 367 -19.59 7.76 11.42
C GLN A 367 -20.73 6.97 12.09
N HIS A 368 -21.87 6.90 11.43
CA HIS A 368 -22.99 6.10 11.84
C HIS A 368 -23.10 4.87 10.94
N ARG A 369 -23.32 3.70 11.55
CA ARG A 369 -23.62 2.45 10.86
C ARG A 369 -24.97 1.94 11.31
N PHE A 370 -25.75 1.55 10.33
CA PHE A 370 -26.98 0.82 10.52
C PHE A 370 -26.89 -0.54 9.82
N HIS A 371 -27.26 -1.58 10.50
CA HIS A 371 -27.30 -2.94 9.96
C HIS A 371 -28.66 -3.58 10.17
N SER A 372 -29.20 -4.21 9.11
CA SER A 372 -30.39 -5.03 9.15
C SER A 372 -30.26 -6.22 8.19
N GLU A 373 -31.17 -7.15 8.24
CA GLU A 373 -31.23 -8.30 7.31
C GLU A 373 -31.46 -7.87 5.85
N HIS A 374 -32.06 -6.69 5.63
CA HIS A 374 -32.45 -6.24 4.30
C HIS A 374 -31.45 -5.26 3.66
N PHE A 375 -30.78 -4.46 4.49
CA PHE A 375 -29.77 -3.52 4.02
C PHE A 375 -28.92 -3.02 5.18
N SER A 376 -27.72 -2.53 4.83
CA SER A 376 -26.83 -1.84 5.76
C SER A 376 -26.43 -0.49 5.18
N THR A 377 -26.29 0.52 6.04
CA THR A 377 -25.79 1.84 5.63
C THR A 377 -24.63 2.28 6.50
N GLU A 378 -23.73 3.04 5.91
CA GLU A 378 -22.67 3.75 6.60
C GLU A 378 -22.66 5.20 6.14
N LEU A 379 -22.72 6.16 7.09
CA LEU A 379 -22.67 7.58 6.84
C LEU A 379 -21.55 8.20 7.65
N GLY A 380 -20.63 8.88 7.00
CA GLY A 380 -19.49 9.55 7.62
C GLY A 380 -19.47 11.04 7.33
N LEU A 381 -19.10 11.84 8.32
CA LEU A 381 -18.89 13.27 8.21
C LEU A 381 -17.65 13.66 9.00
N ARG A 382 -16.79 14.47 8.40
CA ARG A 382 -15.57 14.97 9.02
C ARG A 382 -15.37 16.45 8.70
N HIS A 383 -14.91 17.20 9.69
CA HIS A 383 -14.46 18.57 9.52
C HIS A 383 -13.01 18.69 9.99
N ASP A 384 -12.12 19.05 9.08
CA ASP A 384 -10.72 19.33 9.32
C ASP A 384 -10.51 20.85 9.34
N LYS A 385 -9.72 21.34 10.28
CA LYS A 385 -9.20 22.71 10.32
C LYS A 385 -7.69 22.66 10.17
N ASN A 386 -7.23 23.04 8.99
CA ASN A 386 -5.81 23.14 8.66
C ASN A 386 -5.30 24.55 8.96
N GLN A 387 -4.10 24.68 9.53
CA GLN A 387 -3.49 25.97 9.89
C GLN A 387 -3.38 26.91 8.68
N GLN A 388 -3.12 26.39 7.49
CA GLN A 388 -2.86 27.17 6.29
C GLN A 388 -4.07 27.27 5.37
N PHE A 389 -4.85 26.21 5.24
CA PHE A 389 -5.92 26.09 4.25
C PHE A 389 -7.33 26.21 4.84
N GLY A 390 -7.44 26.53 6.14
CA GLY A 390 -8.72 26.71 6.81
C GLY A 390 -9.53 25.44 6.97
N GLY A 391 -10.86 25.56 6.95
CA GLY A 391 -11.78 24.45 7.16
C GLY A 391 -12.05 23.65 5.89
N GLN A 392 -12.00 22.31 5.99
CA GLN A 392 -12.36 21.36 4.94
C GLN A 392 -13.37 20.37 5.51
N THR A 393 -14.51 20.22 4.85
CA THR A 393 -15.54 19.26 5.26
C THR A 393 -15.66 18.18 4.20
N THR A 394 -15.62 16.93 4.59
CA THR A 394 -15.81 15.77 3.72
C THR A 394 -16.86 14.84 4.30
N TRP A 395 -17.64 14.22 3.43
CA TRP A 395 -18.63 13.22 3.83
C TRP A 395 -18.57 11.99 2.94
N SER A 396 -19.10 10.89 3.45
CA SER A 396 -19.24 9.64 2.72
C SER A 396 -20.57 8.98 3.09
N GLY A 397 -21.09 8.21 2.15
CA GLY A 397 -22.29 7.41 2.38
C GLY A 397 -22.20 6.12 1.58
N SER A 398 -22.65 5.02 2.17
CA SER A 398 -22.78 3.74 1.49
C SER A 398 -24.09 3.04 1.85
N LEU A 399 -24.57 2.23 0.90
CA LEU A 399 -25.72 1.35 1.03
C LEU A 399 -25.30 -0.03 0.52
N THR A 400 -25.35 -1.02 1.38
CA THR A 400 -25.18 -2.43 1.02
C THR A 400 -26.54 -3.13 1.08
N VAL A 401 -26.90 -3.82 0.00
CA VAL A 401 -28.13 -4.59 -0.13
C VAL A 401 -27.76 -6.05 -0.41
N PRO A 402 -28.05 -6.99 0.51
CA PRO A 402 -27.95 -8.40 0.23
C PRO A 402 -29.04 -8.78 -0.80
N LEU A 403 -28.63 -9.36 -1.91
CA LEU A 403 -29.57 -9.90 -2.92
C LEU A 403 -30.02 -11.30 -2.54
N ASN A 404 -29.17 -12.05 -1.88
CA ASN A 404 -29.36 -13.35 -1.28
C ASN A 404 -28.18 -13.66 -0.34
N ASP A 405 -28.15 -14.84 0.28
CA ASP A 405 -27.11 -15.24 1.25
C ASP A 405 -25.69 -15.26 0.66
N ALA A 406 -25.55 -15.29 -0.65
CA ALA A 406 -24.24 -15.36 -1.32
C ALA A 406 -23.87 -14.08 -2.07
N ASN A 407 -24.77 -13.12 -2.24
CA ASN A 407 -24.55 -11.97 -3.10
C ASN A 407 -24.99 -10.66 -2.45
N ASP A 408 -24.05 -9.70 -2.42
CA ASP A 408 -24.30 -8.33 -1.97
C ASP A 408 -23.99 -7.34 -3.08
N VAL A 409 -24.78 -6.27 -3.15
CA VAL A 409 -24.51 -5.09 -3.96
C VAL A 409 -24.29 -3.90 -3.02
N LEU A 410 -23.20 -3.18 -3.24
CA LEU A 410 -22.84 -1.98 -2.49
C LEU A 410 -22.79 -0.78 -3.44
N LEU A 411 -23.46 0.28 -3.06
CA LEU A 411 -23.36 1.61 -3.65
C LEU A 411 -22.65 2.53 -2.67
N SER A 412 -21.66 3.29 -3.12
CA SER A 412 -21.00 4.26 -2.27
C SER A 412 -20.69 5.58 -2.97
N TYR A 413 -20.69 6.63 -2.18
CA TYR A 413 -20.21 7.96 -2.51
C TYR A 413 -19.24 8.42 -1.43
N SER A 414 -18.14 9.07 -1.83
CA SER A 414 -17.19 9.65 -0.89
C SER A 414 -16.49 10.87 -1.46
N GLU A 415 -16.21 11.82 -0.58
CA GLU A 415 -15.39 12.99 -0.88
C GLU A 415 -13.99 12.82 -0.30
N GLY A 416 -13.02 13.48 -0.92
CA GLY A 416 -11.65 13.50 -0.45
C GLY A 416 -11.00 14.85 -0.68
N PHE A 417 -9.96 15.13 0.09
CA PHE A 417 -9.11 16.28 -0.12
C PHE A 417 -7.66 15.97 0.23
N ARG A 418 -6.75 16.77 -0.32
CA ARG A 418 -5.32 16.74 0.00
C ARG A 418 -4.78 18.15 0.05
N ALA A 419 -4.09 18.50 1.13
CA ALA A 419 -3.33 19.73 1.22
C ALA A 419 -2.06 19.66 0.37
N PRO A 420 -1.62 20.73 -0.32
CA PRO A 420 -0.32 20.77 -1.00
C PRO A 420 0.82 20.46 -0.04
N THR A 421 1.87 19.83 -0.55
CA THR A 421 3.07 19.51 0.24
C THR A 421 3.92 20.75 0.50
N PHE A 422 4.90 20.65 1.39
CA PHE A 422 5.82 21.76 1.64
C PHE A 422 6.70 22.07 0.41
N ASN A 423 7.10 21.05 -0.37
CA ASN A 423 7.83 21.28 -1.63
C ASN A 423 6.95 22.00 -2.65
N ASP A 424 5.69 21.60 -2.81
CA ASP A 424 4.76 22.27 -3.73
C ASP A 424 4.67 23.77 -3.43
N LEU A 425 4.74 24.15 -2.15
CA LEU A 425 4.50 25.50 -1.67
C LEU A 425 5.77 26.36 -1.53
N TYR A 426 6.91 25.74 -1.16
CA TYR A 426 8.04 26.48 -0.63
C TYR A 426 9.41 26.07 -1.16
N PHE A 427 9.53 25.04 -2.03
CA PHE A 427 10.83 24.62 -2.55
C PHE A 427 11.42 25.73 -3.44
N PRO A 428 12.62 26.31 -3.13
CA PRO A 428 13.17 27.45 -3.85
C PRO A 428 13.36 27.18 -5.34
N GLY A 429 12.88 28.10 -6.18
CA GLY A 429 12.99 28.01 -7.64
C GLY A 429 11.97 27.06 -8.30
N TYR A 430 11.24 26.26 -7.54
CA TYR A 430 10.19 25.37 -8.06
C TYR A 430 9.06 25.22 -7.06
N ASN A 431 8.30 26.28 -6.82
CA ASN A 431 7.21 26.32 -5.85
C ASN A 431 6.07 27.22 -6.28
N ASN A 432 4.91 27.06 -5.61
CA ASN A 432 3.77 27.96 -5.78
C ASN A 432 3.00 28.10 -4.45
N PRO A 433 3.25 29.15 -3.66
CA PRO A 433 2.55 29.39 -2.41
C PRO A 433 1.03 29.68 -2.57
N GLY A 434 0.57 29.93 -3.80
CA GLY A 434 -0.84 30.18 -4.13
C GLY A 434 -1.68 28.93 -4.35
N LEU A 435 -1.09 27.71 -4.23
CA LEU A 435 -1.80 26.46 -4.41
C LEU A 435 -2.96 26.27 -3.43
N LYS A 436 -4.04 25.69 -3.95
CA LYS A 436 -5.22 25.27 -3.19
C LYS A 436 -5.19 23.77 -2.93
N PRO A 437 -5.90 23.29 -1.90
CA PRO A 437 -6.09 21.85 -1.71
C PRO A 437 -6.77 21.19 -2.92
N GLU A 438 -6.34 19.97 -3.23
CA GLU A 438 -6.99 19.10 -4.20
C GLU A 438 -8.28 18.53 -3.59
N HIS A 439 -9.30 18.33 -4.39
CA HIS A 439 -10.58 17.73 -3.96
C HIS A 439 -10.98 16.59 -4.87
N SER A 440 -11.66 15.59 -4.32
CA SER A 440 -12.21 14.48 -5.08
C SER A 440 -13.65 14.17 -4.72
N LYS A 441 -14.37 13.61 -5.72
CA LYS A 441 -15.67 12.95 -5.54
C LYS A 441 -15.60 11.59 -6.19
N SER A 442 -15.91 10.56 -5.41
CA SER A 442 -15.85 9.17 -5.86
C SER A 442 -17.22 8.52 -5.78
N TYR A 443 -17.58 7.76 -6.80
CA TYR A 443 -18.81 6.97 -6.92
C TYR A 443 -18.40 5.53 -7.19
N GLU A 444 -19.02 4.57 -6.51
CA GLU A 444 -18.70 3.16 -6.68
C GLU A 444 -19.94 2.29 -6.62
N LEU A 445 -20.00 1.32 -7.53
CA LEU A 445 -20.91 0.18 -7.51
C LEU A 445 -20.05 -1.08 -7.35
N GLN A 446 -20.24 -1.81 -6.26
CA GLN A 446 -19.54 -3.06 -6.01
C GLN A 446 -20.53 -4.22 -5.96
N TRP A 447 -20.16 -5.34 -6.54
CA TRP A 447 -20.84 -6.62 -6.37
C TRP A 447 -19.88 -7.60 -5.72
N ARG A 448 -20.34 -8.24 -4.66
CA ARG A 448 -19.64 -9.28 -3.91
C ARG A 448 -20.42 -10.56 -4.01
N SER A 449 -19.75 -11.65 -4.30
CA SER A 449 -20.38 -12.95 -4.47
C SER A 449 -19.55 -14.05 -3.80
N GLN A 450 -20.15 -14.79 -2.91
CA GLN A 450 -19.63 -16.06 -2.42
C GLN A 450 -20.07 -17.15 -3.40
N LEU A 451 -19.24 -17.44 -4.41
CA LEU A 451 -19.56 -18.40 -5.48
C LEU A 451 -19.68 -19.84 -4.96
N SER A 452 -18.90 -20.16 -3.90
CA SER A 452 -18.95 -21.41 -3.15
C SER A 452 -18.36 -21.17 -1.74
N GLU A 453 -18.36 -22.15 -0.85
CA GLU A 453 -17.74 -22.03 0.47
C GLU A 453 -16.26 -21.63 0.39
N SER A 454 -15.57 -21.99 -0.70
CA SER A 454 -14.15 -21.77 -0.92
C SER A 454 -13.82 -20.80 -2.06
N SER A 455 -14.81 -20.10 -2.63
CA SER A 455 -14.62 -19.22 -3.79
C SER A 455 -15.38 -17.92 -3.61
N ARG A 456 -14.67 -16.79 -3.68
CA ARG A 456 -15.21 -15.43 -3.57
C ARG A 456 -14.85 -14.59 -4.77
N LEU A 457 -15.82 -13.88 -5.31
CA LEU A 457 -15.67 -12.88 -6.38
C LEU A 457 -16.10 -11.51 -5.86
N GLU A 458 -15.26 -10.52 -6.09
CA GLU A 458 -15.57 -9.11 -5.85
C GLU A 458 -15.31 -8.32 -7.13
N THR A 459 -16.26 -7.49 -7.52
CA THR A 459 -16.13 -6.60 -8.67
C THR A 459 -16.52 -5.19 -8.29
N SER A 460 -15.84 -4.20 -8.84
CA SER A 460 -16.11 -2.78 -8.60
C SER A 460 -16.11 -2.01 -9.91
N LEU A 461 -17.13 -1.21 -10.12
CA LEU A 461 -17.19 -0.13 -11.11
C LEU A 461 -17.11 1.18 -10.36
N TYR A 462 -16.15 2.04 -10.70
CA TYR A 462 -15.97 3.30 -10.01
C TYR A 462 -15.64 4.46 -10.94
N ARG A 463 -15.92 5.65 -10.43
CA ARG A 463 -15.51 6.91 -11.03
C ARG A 463 -15.04 7.87 -9.94
N THR A 464 -13.86 8.43 -10.15
CA THR A 464 -13.31 9.50 -9.31
C THR A 464 -13.10 10.75 -10.15
N ASP A 465 -13.73 11.84 -9.74
CA ASP A 465 -13.55 13.18 -10.31
C ASP A 465 -12.63 13.98 -9.36
N LEU A 466 -11.51 14.46 -9.89
CA LEU A 466 -10.55 15.32 -9.18
C LEU A 466 -10.72 16.76 -9.66
N ARG A 467 -10.61 17.72 -8.74
CA ARG A 467 -10.59 19.17 -8.99
C ARG A 467 -9.38 19.78 -8.30
N ASP A 468 -8.90 20.88 -8.89
CA ASP A 468 -7.71 21.59 -8.40
C ASP A 468 -6.51 20.65 -8.26
N ALA A 469 -6.41 19.63 -9.14
CA ALA A 469 -5.30 18.67 -9.11
C ALA A 469 -3.98 19.42 -9.30
N ILE A 470 -2.98 19.10 -8.48
CA ILE A 470 -1.66 19.72 -8.58
C ILE A 470 -0.85 18.96 -9.62
N GLU A 471 -0.46 19.62 -10.69
CA GLU A 471 0.41 19.10 -11.74
C GLU A 471 1.76 19.82 -11.73
N TYR A 472 2.78 19.17 -12.28
CA TYR A 472 4.16 19.62 -12.22
C TYR A 472 4.67 19.91 -13.63
N SER A 473 4.64 21.19 -14.02
CA SER A 473 5.18 21.68 -15.28
C SER A 473 6.46 22.51 -15.05
N THR A 474 6.45 23.78 -15.34
CA THR A 474 7.54 24.73 -14.99
C THR A 474 7.54 25.07 -13.49
N GLN A 475 6.41 24.89 -12.83
CA GLN A 475 6.19 25.00 -11.40
C GLN A 475 4.94 24.16 -11.02
N PRO A 476 4.71 23.86 -9.73
CA PRO A 476 3.47 23.23 -9.28
C PRO A 476 2.26 24.15 -9.52
N GLU A 477 1.22 23.65 -10.17
CA GLU A 477 0.01 24.43 -10.48
C GLU A 477 -1.26 23.60 -10.19
N ASN A 478 -2.32 24.27 -9.71
CA ASN A 478 -3.64 23.65 -9.72
C ASN A 478 -4.16 23.68 -11.15
N VAL A 479 -4.09 22.57 -11.84
CA VAL A 479 -4.74 22.41 -13.13
C VAL A 479 -6.14 21.85 -12.92
N GLY A 480 -7.03 22.19 -13.82
CA GLY A 480 -8.44 21.88 -13.80
C GLY A 480 -8.91 20.58 -13.22
N ALA A 481 -9.41 19.69 -14.05
CA ALA A 481 -10.07 18.48 -13.60
C ALA A 481 -9.44 17.23 -14.21
N ALA A 482 -9.24 16.20 -13.39
CA ALA A 482 -8.97 14.84 -13.86
C ALA A 482 -10.17 13.93 -13.56
N ARG A 483 -10.35 12.90 -14.37
CA ARG A 483 -11.36 11.86 -14.17
C ARG A 483 -10.75 10.50 -14.34
N ILE A 484 -11.05 9.61 -13.40
CA ILE A 484 -10.64 8.21 -13.47
C ILE A 484 -11.90 7.35 -13.44
N ASN A 485 -12.17 6.66 -14.53
CA ASN A 485 -13.17 5.59 -14.56
C ASN A 485 -12.44 4.27 -14.45
N GLY A 486 -12.98 3.31 -13.70
CA GLY A 486 -12.33 2.02 -13.57
C GLY A 486 -13.28 0.86 -13.29
N PHE A 487 -12.79 -0.32 -13.65
CA PHE A 487 -13.34 -1.61 -13.29
C PHE A 487 -12.26 -2.45 -12.62
N GLU A 488 -12.60 -3.07 -11.51
CA GLU A 488 -11.74 -4.01 -10.80
C GLU A 488 -12.47 -5.32 -10.57
N MET A 489 -11.70 -6.41 -10.58
CA MET A 489 -12.17 -7.73 -10.22
C MET A 489 -11.13 -8.43 -9.36
N ALA A 490 -11.57 -9.05 -8.28
CA ALA A 490 -10.78 -9.93 -7.42
C ALA A 490 -11.51 -11.27 -7.29
N LEU A 491 -10.83 -12.36 -7.66
CA LEU A 491 -11.31 -13.72 -7.46
C LEU A 491 -10.35 -14.47 -6.56
N SER A 492 -10.84 -14.98 -5.44
CA SER A 492 -10.08 -15.82 -4.51
C SER A 492 -10.71 -17.20 -4.45
N GLN A 493 -9.90 -18.24 -4.57
CA GLN A 493 -10.36 -19.62 -4.57
C GLN A 493 -9.43 -20.51 -3.75
N GLU A 494 -10.01 -21.39 -2.97
CA GLU A 494 -9.31 -22.47 -2.26
C GLU A 494 -10.02 -23.79 -2.54
N TRP A 495 -9.32 -24.77 -3.09
CA TRP A 495 -9.91 -26.08 -3.37
C TRP A 495 -8.83 -27.17 -3.35
N ASN A 496 -9.08 -28.21 -2.59
CA ASN A 496 -8.24 -29.42 -2.58
C ASN A 496 -6.71 -29.14 -2.51
N GLY A 497 -6.32 -28.23 -1.59
CA GLY A 497 -4.92 -27.80 -1.39
C GLY A 497 -4.38 -26.81 -2.42
N TRP A 498 -5.21 -26.35 -3.38
CA TRP A 498 -4.90 -25.21 -4.23
C TRP A 498 -5.40 -23.91 -3.60
N THR A 499 -4.63 -22.86 -3.74
CA THR A 499 -5.03 -21.48 -3.45
C THR A 499 -4.78 -20.65 -4.69
N SER A 500 -5.76 -19.90 -5.17
CA SER A 500 -5.57 -18.97 -6.27
C SER A 500 -6.15 -17.59 -5.96
N GLN A 501 -5.45 -16.56 -6.40
CA GLN A 501 -5.87 -15.16 -6.31
C GLN A 501 -5.67 -14.49 -7.67
N LEU A 502 -6.75 -14.04 -8.28
CA LEU A 502 -6.74 -13.30 -9.53
C LEU A 502 -7.20 -11.87 -9.27
N GLY A 503 -6.38 -10.91 -9.66
CA GLY A 503 -6.70 -9.48 -9.67
C GLY A 503 -6.66 -8.93 -11.08
N LEU A 504 -7.72 -8.26 -11.51
CA LEU A 504 -7.80 -7.54 -12.77
C LEU A 504 -8.21 -6.10 -12.51
N ALA A 505 -7.56 -5.14 -13.17
CA ALA A 505 -8.01 -3.76 -13.18
C ALA A 505 -7.95 -3.16 -14.59
N LEU A 506 -9.00 -2.44 -14.93
CA LEU A 506 -9.13 -1.65 -16.16
C LEU A 506 -9.41 -0.21 -15.72
N ILE A 507 -8.56 0.74 -16.13
CA ILE A 507 -8.72 2.15 -15.77
C ILE A 507 -8.63 3.05 -16.99
N ASP A 508 -9.36 4.16 -16.95
CA ASP A 508 -9.27 5.24 -17.94
C ASP A 508 -9.04 6.58 -17.18
N PRO A 509 -7.77 6.86 -16.79
CA PRO A 509 -7.39 8.06 -16.06
C PRO A 509 -7.10 9.19 -17.04
N ARG A 510 -7.96 10.22 -17.08
CA ARG A 510 -7.90 11.31 -18.05
C ARG A 510 -7.77 12.68 -17.38
N ASN A 511 -6.84 13.48 -17.86
CA ASN A 511 -6.90 14.92 -17.72
C ASN A 511 -8.10 15.41 -18.54
N ARG A 512 -8.99 16.21 -17.92
CA ARG A 512 -10.25 16.66 -18.53
C ARG A 512 -10.10 17.88 -19.42
N GLU A 513 -8.98 18.57 -19.33
CA GLU A 513 -8.71 19.77 -20.12
C GLU A 513 -8.17 19.42 -21.51
N ASN A 514 -7.21 18.52 -21.57
CA ASN A 514 -6.55 18.13 -22.81
C ASN A 514 -6.91 16.72 -23.31
N GLY A 515 -7.58 15.90 -22.49
CA GLY A 515 -7.97 14.51 -22.82
C GLY A 515 -6.84 13.50 -22.72
N HIS A 516 -5.63 13.90 -22.33
CA HIS A 516 -4.48 13.00 -22.22
C HIS A 516 -4.66 12.01 -21.07
N THR A 517 -4.03 10.84 -21.20
CA THR A 517 -3.94 9.85 -20.13
C THR A 517 -2.96 10.36 -19.07
N LEU A 518 -3.32 10.25 -17.79
CA LEU A 518 -2.40 10.61 -16.71
C LEU A 518 -1.13 9.74 -16.78
N SER A 519 0.03 10.34 -16.51
CA SER A 519 1.35 9.72 -16.68
C SER A 519 1.57 8.50 -15.79
N ARG A 520 2.31 7.50 -16.25
CA ARG A 520 2.73 6.28 -15.53
C ARG A 520 1.59 5.38 -15.04
N ARG A 521 0.38 5.47 -15.65
CA ARG A 521 -0.76 4.61 -15.32
C ARG A 521 -1.06 3.67 -16.49
N ALA A 522 -0.72 2.38 -16.31
CA ALA A 522 -1.15 1.35 -17.24
C ALA A 522 -2.67 1.19 -17.17
N ARG A 523 -3.33 1.18 -18.33
CA ARG A 523 -4.80 1.12 -18.40
C ARG A 523 -5.35 -0.26 -18.09
N ARG A 524 -4.53 -1.31 -18.14
CA ARG A 524 -4.91 -2.70 -17.88
C ARG A 524 -3.81 -3.36 -17.08
N THR A 525 -4.17 -3.98 -15.96
CA THR A 525 -3.28 -4.80 -15.14
C THR A 525 -3.95 -6.11 -14.79
N LEU A 526 -3.17 -7.17 -14.72
CA LEU A 526 -3.61 -8.48 -14.27
C LEU A 526 -2.52 -9.07 -13.38
N ASN A 527 -2.94 -9.62 -12.24
CA ASN A 527 -2.11 -10.38 -11.33
C ASN A 527 -2.78 -11.72 -11.05
N LEU A 528 -2.05 -12.80 -11.17
CA LEU A 528 -2.52 -14.15 -10.87
C LEU A 528 -1.48 -14.85 -10.00
N ASP A 529 -1.87 -15.22 -8.80
CA ASP A 529 -1.11 -16.09 -7.91
C ASP A 529 -1.82 -17.43 -7.80
N ILE A 530 -1.08 -18.53 -8.00
CA ILE A 530 -1.57 -19.89 -7.84
C ILE A 530 -0.56 -20.67 -7.00
N ASP A 531 -1.03 -21.30 -5.94
CA ASP A 531 -0.23 -22.14 -5.05
C ASP A 531 -0.85 -23.51 -4.88
N ARG A 532 -0.02 -24.53 -4.71
CA ARG A 532 -0.42 -25.88 -4.36
C ARG A 532 0.36 -26.36 -3.14
N GLN A 533 -0.36 -26.77 -2.12
CA GLN A 533 0.22 -27.42 -0.95
C GLN A 533 0.18 -28.95 -1.08
N PHE A 534 1.32 -29.58 -0.90
CA PHE A 534 1.51 -31.04 -0.90
C PHE A 534 2.12 -31.46 0.43
N ASN A 535 1.31 -31.80 1.42
CA ASN A 535 1.80 -32.17 2.75
C ASN A 535 2.75 -31.10 3.32
N ARG A 536 4.10 -31.32 3.24
CA ARG A 536 5.13 -30.41 3.75
C ARG A 536 5.73 -29.49 2.67
N PHE A 537 5.30 -29.60 1.43
CA PHE A 537 5.78 -28.78 0.32
C PHE A 537 4.67 -27.87 -0.16
N THR A 538 5.04 -26.62 -0.48
CA THR A 538 4.19 -25.71 -1.22
C THR A 538 4.94 -25.27 -2.46
N VAL A 539 4.28 -25.27 -3.61
CA VAL A 539 4.80 -24.69 -4.86
C VAL A 539 3.79 -23.68 -5.38
N GLY A 540 4.28 -22.61 -5.98
CA GLY A 540 3.42 -21.58 -6.50
C GLY A 540 4.02 -20.84 -7.68
N ALA A 541 3.16 -20.12 -8.39
CA ALA A 541 3.51 -19.25 -9.50
C ALA A 541 2.79 -17.92 -9.37
N THR A 542 3.45 -16.86 -9.81
CA THR A 542 2.87 -15.51 -9.95
C THR A 542 3.01 -15.07 -11.39
N TRP A 543 1.91 -14.63 -12.00
CA TRP A 543 1.90 -13.99 -13.30
C TRP A 543 1.38 -12.56 -13.17
N GLN A 544 2.19 -11.58 -13.58
CA GLN A 544 1.86 -10.16 -13.54
C GLN A 544 1.96 -9.58 -14.94
N THR A 545 0.98 -8.78 -15.35
CA THR A 545 1.01 -8.05 -16.61
C THR A 545 0.50 -6.63 -16.46
N ALA A 546 1.06 -5.72 -17.24
CA ALA A 546 0.58 -4.36 -17.38
C ALA A 546 0.62 -3.94 -18.84
N SER A 547 -0.40 -3.20 -19.29
CA SER A 547 -0.39 -2.60 -20.62
C SER A 547 0.60 -1.45 -20.72
N SER A 548 0.83 -0.92 -21.90
CA SER A 548 1.58 0.32 -22.11
C SER A 548 0.94 1.49 -21.35
N SER A 549 1.79 2.48 -21.03
CA SER A 549 1.43 3.77 -20.43
C SER A 549 2.27 4.88 -21.05
N TYR A 550 2.17 6.10 -20.52
CA TYR A 550 3.04 7.21 -20.88
C TYR A 550 3.81 7.70 -19.66
N ASN A 551 5.06 8.08 -19.83
CA ASN A 551 5.88 8.63 -18.76
C ASN A 551 5.54 10.10 -18.47
N ASP A 552 5.12 10.83 -19.50
CA ASP A 552 4.85 12.28 -19.49
C ASP A 552 3.35 12.61 -19.61
N GLU A 553 2.98 13.82 -19.24
CA GLU A 553 1.58 14.30 -19.31
C GLU A 553 1.15 14.65 -20.74
N ALA A 554 2.09 14.96 -21.62
CA ALA A 554 1.83 15.24 -23.04
C ALA A 554 1.54 13.96 -23.84
N ASN A 555 1.74 12.79 -23.24
CA ASN A 555 1.62 11.46 -23.87
C ASN A 555 2.56 11.28 -25.09
N THR A 556 3.74 11.85 -25.03
CA THR A 556 4.77 11.79 -26.08
C THR A 556 5.86 10.75 -25.83
N ASP A 557 6.00 10.31 -24.57
CA ASP A 557 6.98 9.32 -24.11
C ASP A 557 6.30 8.00 -23.71
N PRO A 558 6.12 7.05 -24.64
CA PRO A 558 5.40 5.79 -24.37
C PRO A 558 6.28 4.80 -23.59
N ILE A 559 5.75 4.24 -22.52
CA ILE A 559 6.32 3.10 -21.79
C ILE A 559 5.66 1.82 -22.28
N SER A 560 6.45 0.85 -22.71
CA SER A 560 5.96 -0.43 -23.23
C SER A 560 5.30 -1.27 -22.12
N GLY A 561 4.25 -2.02 -22.47
CA GLY A 561 3.65 -3.01 -21.59
C GLY A 561 4.60 -4.20 -21.33
N TYR A 562 4.38 -4.88 -20.22
CA TYR A 562 5.19 -6.03 -19.82
C TYR A 562 4.36 -7.16 -19.22
N GLY A 563 4.99 -8.34 -19.14
CA GLY A 563 4.49 -9.49 -18.41
C GLY A 563 5.65 -10.26 -17.81
N THR A 564 5.54 -10.64 -16.54
CA THR A 564 6.54 -11.42 -15.80
C THR A 564 5.92 -12.66 -15.20
N LEU A 565 6.70 -13.74 -15.12
CA LEU A 565 6.35 -14.98 -14.47
C LEU A 565 7.35 -15.26 -13.36
N GLY A 566 6.87 -15.46 -12.14
CA GLY A 566 7.66 -15.90 -10.99
C GLY A 566 7.26 -17.29 -10.54
N LEU A 567 8.20 -18.02 -9.94
CA LEU A 567 7.96 -19.32 -9.30
C LEU A 567 8.42 -19.25 -7.85
N ARG A 568 7.75 -20.00 -6.98
CA ARG A 568 8.13 -20.11 -5.58
C ARG A 568 7.91 -21.53 -5.07
N GLY A 569 8.71 -21.91 -4.08
CA GLY A 569 8.53 -23.17 -3.39
C GLY A 569 8.94 -23.05 -1.94
N SER A 570 8.32 -23.82 -1.07
CA SER A 570 8.74 -23.96 0.32
C SER A 570 8.61 -25.39 0.78
N TRP A 571 9.49 -25.76 1.72
CA TRP A 571 9.53 -27.09 2.34
C TRP A 571 9.64 -26.97 3.86
N MET A 572 8.65 -27.46 4.56
CA MET A 572 8.70 -27.66 6.01
C MET A 572 9.52 -28.90 6.33
N ALA A 573 10.86 -28.73 6.42
CA ALA A 573 11.79 -29.83 6.71
C ALA A 573 11.51 -30.45 8.09
N SER A 574 11.11 -29.62 9.07
CA SER A 574 10.58 -30.04 10.37
C SER A 574 9.44 -29.10 10.79
N ARG A 575 8.88 -29.28 11.98
CA ARG A 575 7.91 -28.33 12.57
C ARG A 575 8.52 -26.96 12.85
N GLU A 576 9.84 -26.91 12.99
CA GLU A 576 10.60 -25.71 13.36
C GLU A 576 11.40 -25.12 12.20
N LEU A 577 11.61 -25.86 11.12
CA LEU A 577 12.52 -25.47 10.04
C LEU A 577 11.80 -25.46 8.69
N THR A 578 11.75 -24.29 8.07
CA THR A 578 11.23 -24.09 6.71
C THR A 578 12.34 -23.59 5.79
N LEU A 579 12.48 -24.25 4.64
CA LEU A 579 13.33 -23.81 3.53
C LEU A 579 12.45 -23.27 2.43
N ALA A 580 12.84 -22.15 1.80
CA ALA A 580 12.08 -21.59 0.70
C ALA A 580 13.00 -21.12 -0.43
N LEU A 581 12.47 -21.18 -1.64
CA LEU A 581 13.12 -20.73 -2.87
C LEU A 581 12.13 -19.91 -3.68
N LYS A 582 12.55 -18.73 -4.13
CA LYS A 582 11.81 -17.83 -5.00
C LYS A 582 12.62 -17.52 -6.25
N LEU A 583 11.99 -17.56 -7.40
CA LEU A 583 12.53 -17.19 -8.70
C LEU A 583 11.60 -16.13 -9.32
N ASP A 584 12.02 -14.89 -9.34
CA ASP A 584 11.27 -13.80 -9.98
C ASP A 584 11.68 -13.65 -11.44
N ASN A 585 10.76 -13.16 -12.27
CA ASN A 585 10.99 -12.88 -13.70
C ASN A 585 11.70 -14.05 -14.41
N LEU A 586 11.13 -15.25 -14.33
CA LEU A 586 11.67 -16.51 -14.87
C LEU A 586 12.19 -16.37 -16.32
N LEU A 587 11.48 -15.61 -17.16
CA LEU A 587 11.77 -15.43 -18.57
C LEU A 587 12.81 -14.33 -18.85
N ASP A 588 13.36 -13.71 -17.81
CA ASP A 588 14.35 -12.62 -17.89
C ASP A 588 13.88 -11.45 -18.77
N LYS A 589 12.59 -11.09 -18.65
CA LYS A 589 12.00 -10.01 -19.43
C LYS A 589 12.63 -8.69 -19.03
N GLN A 590 13.23 -8.00 -20.00
CA GLN A 590 13.68 -6.63 -19.84
C GLN A 590 12.50 -5.69 -20.05
N TYR A 591 12.24 -4.82 -19.08
CA TYR A 591 11.15 -3.85 -19.11
C TYR A 591 11.45 -2.66 -18.20
N SER A 592 10.65 -1.62 -18.32
CA SER A 592 10.75 -0.38 -17.55
C SER A 592 9.35 0.08 -17.17
N ARG A 593 9.20 0.68 -16.02
CA ARG A 593 7.93 1.27 -15.53
C ARG A 593 7.99 2.79 -15.42
N THR A 594 9.19 3.35 -15.55
CA THR A 594 9.47 4.79 -15.48
C THR A 594 10.65 5.10 -16.40
N HIS A 595 10.61 6.25 -17.06
CA HIS A 595 11.72 6.74 -17.86
C HIS A 595 12.43 7.92 -17.17
N TYR A 596 13.71 8.10 -17.48
CA TYR A 596 14.53 9.26 -17.15
C TYR A 596 15.06 9.91 -18.44
N ASN A 597 15.41 11.19 -18.35
CA ASN A 597 16.01 11.93 -19.48
C ASN A 597 17.52 11.96 -19.34
N TYR A 598 18.21 11.58 -20.43
CA TYR A 598 19.65 11.69 -20.55
C TYR A 598 20.03 12.28 -21.90
N LEU A 599 20.75 13.40 -21.91
CA LEU A 599 21.17 14.13 -23.14
C LEU A 599 19.99 14.41 -24.10
N GLY A 600 18.81 14.71 -23.57
CA GLY A 600 17.61 15.00 -24.35
C GLY A 600 16.85 13.76 -24.88
N ASN A 601 17.31 12.56 -24.56
CA ASN A 601 16.61 11.31 -24.89
C ASN A 601 16.02 10.67 -23.62
N ASN A 602 14.87 10.02 -23.76
CA ASN A 602 14.22 9.30 -22.68
C ASN A 602 14.65 7.83 -22.70
N PHE A 603 15.15 7.36 -21.55
CA PHE A 603 15.54 5.96 -21.33
C PHE A 603 14.74 5.38 -20.19
N GLY A 604 14.47 4.06 -20.23
CA GLY A 604 13.79 3.40 -19.13
C GLY A 604 14.73 3.06 -17.98
N TYR A 605 14.29 3.32 -16.74
CA TYR A 605 14.92 2.68 -15.59
C TYR A 605 14.77 1.17 -15.72
N ARG A 606 15.88 0.45 -15.58
CA ARG A 606 15.90 -1.00 -15.66
C ARG A 606 15.26 -1.60 -14.41
N GLU A 607 14.49 -2.64 -14.61
CA GLU A 607 14.03 -3.50 -13.51
C GLU A 607 15.02 -4.63 -13.31
N GLU A 608 15.03 -5.20 -12.10
CA GLU A 608 15.77 -6.43 -11.85
C GLU A 608 15.32 -7.50 -12.86
N GLY A 609 16.25 -8.10 -13.57
CA GLY A 609 16.01 -9.21 -14.47
C GLY A 609 15.54 -10.45 -13.68
N ARG A 610 15.95 -11.63 -14.14
CA ARG A 610 15.69 -12.87 -13.39
C ARG A 610 16.50 -12.90 -12.10
N THR A 611 15.81 -13.05 -10.95
CA THR A 611 16.42 -13.14 -9.63
C THR A 611 16.03 -14.42 -8.91
N LEU A 612 16.95 -14.93 -8.10
CA LEU A 612 16.77 -16.09 -7.26
C LEU A 612 17.02 -15.69 -5.80
N LEU A 613 16.16 -16.13 -4.88
CA LEU A 613 16.33 -15.97 -3.45
C LEU A 613 16.07 -17.30 -2.74
N PHE A 614 17.05 -17.77 -1.98
CA PHE A 614 16.91 -18.92 -1.07
C PHE A 614 16.81 -18.42 0.36
N SER A 615 15.92 -19.01 1.16
CA SER A 615 15.79 -18.65 2.57
C SER A 615 15.60 -19.86 3.48
N VAL A 616 16.04 -19.69 4.71
CA VAL A 616 15.88 -20.62 5.82
C VAL A 616 15.23 -19.89 6.97
N THR A 617 14.10 -20.40 7.46
CA THR A 617 13.40 -19.88 8.64
C THR A 617 13.38 -20.95 9.72
N TRP A 618 13.84 -20.59 10.92
CA TRP A 618 13.84 -21.44 12.09
C TRP A 618 13.02 -20.82 13.21
N THR A 619 12.04 -21.58 13.71
CA THR A 619 11.10 -21.17 14.77
C THR A 619 11.05 -22.28 15.83
N PRO A 620 12.06 -22.36 16.72
CA PRO A 620 12.10 -23.42 17.72
C PRO A 620 10.95 -23.31 18.70
N ALA A 621 10.42 -24.47 19.11
CA ALA A 621 9.51 -24.58 20.24
C ALA A 621 10.34 -24.52 21.54
N LEU A 622 10.03 -23.56 22.45
CA LEU A 622 10.65 -23.42 23.76
C LEU A 622 9.68 -23.86 24.87
#